data_3cde41da6661a46dcfedfdb8b3130914
#
_entry.id   3cde41da6661a46dcfedfdb8b3130914
#
_cell.length_a   1.000
_cell.length_b   1.000
_cell.length_c   1.000
_cell.angle_alpha   90.00
_cell.angle_beta   90.00
_cell.angle_gamma   90.00
#
_symmetry.space_group_name_H-M   'P 1'
#
loop_
_entity.id
_entity.type
_entity.pdbx_description
1 polymer ?
#
loop_
_entity_poly.entity_id
_entity_poly.type
_entity_poly.pdbx_seq_one_letter_code
_entity_poly.pdbx_strand_id
1 'polypeptide(L)'
;VKIHGKSGHGSMPSLAVSPIDCFHTFYMALQSYRMRKVSPRNCLTYSFGMVQAGDTPNVIPDELTFAGTARCFVNEDGLSFREDFWKLLKDICDNYGCTAEIMEDQYFPVTANNKECVDLARKAIAERVGDVMEDTEPWMASETFAITESTYPGLFTFTGVKNEALGTGANHHTPEFDIDESGLKVGVEAALAYVLAMLEEKPEIKSFHKEDLKLMLERAE
;
A
#
# COMPACT_ATOMS: atom_id res chain seq x y z
N VAL A 1 -11.32 9.84 -4.80
CA VAL A 1 -11.66 11.24 -4.45
C VAL A 1 -12.32 11.90 -5.63
N LYS A 2 -13.33 12.74 -5.37
CA LYS A 2 -13.96 13.62 -6.36
C LYS A 2 -13.83 15.08 -5.89
N ILE A 3 -13.37 15.95 -6.78
CA ILE A 3 -13.34 17.40 -6.57
C ILE A 3 -14.53 17.99 -7.32
N HIS A 4 -15.34 18.76 -6.64
CA HIS A 4 -16.47 19.51 -7.20
C HIS A 4 -16.11 20.98 -7.34
N GLY A 5 -16.37 21.52 -8.51
CA GLY A 5 -16.22 22.91 -8.85
C GLY A 5 -17.52 23.50 -9.42
N LYS A 6 -17.38 24.32 -10.46
CA LYS A 6 -18.49 24.91 -11.19
C LYS A 6 -18.18 25.01 -12.67
N SER A 7 -19.01 24.36 -13.48
CA SER A 7 -18.87 24.37 -14.94
C SER A 7 -19.00 25.79 -15.52
N GLY A 8 -18.32 26.00 -16.68
CA GLY A 8 -18.39 27.24 -17.41
C GLY A 8 -17.82 27.18 -18.80
N HIS A 9 -18.11 28.22 -19.60
CA HIS A 9 -17.57 28.32 -20.96
C HIS A 9 -16.09 28.66 -20.94
N GLY A 10 -15.26 27.93 -21.68
CA GLY A 10 -13.80 28.09 -21.69
C GLY A 10 -13.30 29.51 -22.04
N SER A 11 -14.12 30.35 -22.72
CA SER A 11 -13.79 31.76 -22.97
C SER A 11 -14.14 32.70 -21.81
N MET A 12 -14.83 32.24 -20.77
CA MET A 12 -15.22 33.01 -19.59
C MET A 12 -14.82 32.27 -18.29
N PRO A 13 -13.53 31.96 -18.10
CA PRO A 13 -13.10 31.14 -16.96
C PRO A 13 -13.35 31.80 -15.61
N SER A 14 -13.46 33.13 -15.56
CA SER A 14 -13.78 33.88 -14.32
C SER A 14 -15.19 33.63 -13.77
N LEU A 15 -16.09 33.00 -14.53
CA LEU A 15 -17.44 32.63 -14.11
C LEU A 15 -17.54 31.16 -13.66
N ALA A 16 -16.48 30.40 -13.84
CA ALA A 16 -16.37 28.99 -13.48
C ALA A 16 -15.50 28.81 -12.23
N VAL A 17 -15.50 27.57 -11.70
CA VAL A 17 -14.56 27.09 -10.66
C VAL A 17 -13.99 25.78 -11.16
N SER A 18 -12.71 25.81 -11.60
CA SER A 18 -12.08 24.68 -12.26
C SER A 18 -11.54 23.64 -11.26
N PRO A 19 -12.10 22.43 -11.19
CA PRO A 19 -11.52 21.36 -10.40
C PRO A 19 -10.19 20.85 -10.99
N ILE A 20 -9.91 21.10 -12.28
CA ILE A 20 -8.64 20.78 -12.92
C ILE A 20 -7.51 21.64 -12.35
N ASP A 21 -7.71 22.96 -12.25
CA ASP A 21 -6.72 23.89 -11.68
C ASP A 21 -6.49 23.61 -10.19
N CYS A 22 -7.56 23.28 -9.46
CA CYS A 22 -7.50 22.85 -8.08
C CYS A 22 -6.64 21.58 -7.94
N PHE A 23 -6.92 20.54 -8.71
CA PHE A 23 -6.16 19.28 -8.69
C PHE A 23 -4.69 19.50 -9.09
N HIS A 24 -4.41 20.30 -10.11
CA HIS A 24 -3.04 20.62 -10.50
C HIS A 24 -2.25 21.22 -9.32
N THR A 25 -2.83 22.21 -8.64
CA THR A 25 -2.18 22.85 -7.49
C THR A 25 -2.00 21.86 -6.33
N PHE A 26 -2.99 21.03 -6.06
CA PHE A 26 -2.90 19.95 -5.07
C PHE A 26 -1.77 18.98 -5.40
N TYR A 27 -1.69 18.51 -6.64
CA TYR A 27 -0.65 17.59 -7.10
C TYR A 27 0.74 18.17 -6.91
N MET A 28 0.97 19.43 -7.28
CA MET A 28 2.25 20.11 -7.11
C MET A 28 2.62 20.31 -5.63
N ALA A 29 1.65 20.67 -4.79
CA ALA A 29 1.86 20.81 -3.36
C ALA A 29 2.22 19.47 -2.70
N LEU A 30 1.60 18.37 -3.13
CA LEU A 30 1.88 17.02 -2.65
C LEU A 30 3.32 16.56 -2.98
N GLN A 31 3.88 16.97 -4.14
CA GLN A 31 5.30 16.72 -4.44
C GLN A 31 6.21 17.39 -3.40
N SER A 32 5.89 18.62 -3.00
CA SER A 32 6.64 19.34 -1.97
C SER A 32 6.51 18.72 -0.59
N TYR A 33 5.36 18.10 -0.29
CA TYR A 33 5.11 17.39 0.97
C TYR A 33 6.16 16.30 1.20
N ARG A 34 6.37 15.41 0.23
CA ARG A 34 7.35 14.33 0.33
C ARG A 34 8.74 14.85 0.67
N MET A 35 9.15 15.95 0.05
CA MET A 35 10.46 16.57 0.25
C MET A 35 10.65 17.20 1.63
N ARG A 36 9.57 17.59 2.32
CA ARG A 36 9.61 18.41 3.53
C ARG A 36 9.13 17.71 4.80
N LYS A 37 8.29 16.70 4.66
CA LYS A 37 7.63 16.04 5.80
C LYS A 37 8.13 14.62 6.04
N VAL A 38 8.52 13.91 4.99
CA VAL A 38 9.00 12.54 5.12
C VAL A 38 10.51 12.53 5.35
N SER A 39 10.98 11.77 6.34
CA SER A 39 12.41 11.61 6.59
C SER A 39 13.12 11.07 5.34
N PRO A 40 14.28 11.60 4.94
CA PRO A 40 15.02 11.06 3.80
C PRO A 40 15.53 9.62 4.00
N ARG A 41 15.44 9.08 5.21
CA ARG A 41 15.76 7.69 5.54
C ARG A 41 14.57 6.75 5.38
N ASN A 42 13.35 7.30 5.30
CA ASN A 42 12.13 6.54 5.18
C ASN A 42 11.67 6.52 3.73
N CYS A 43 11.06 5.40 3.32
CA CYS A 43 10.47 5.26 2.01
C CYS A 43 8.97 5.53 2.10
N LEU A 44 8.53 6.56 1.39
CA LEU A 44 7.12 6.79 1.11
C LEU A 44 6.98 7.07 -0.39
N THR A 45 6.11 6.32 -1.05
CA THR A 45 5.76 6.54 -2.45
C THR A 45 4.27 6.73 -2.60
N TYR A 46 3.87 7.49 -3.61
CA TYR A 46 2.47 7.58 -4.02
C TYR A 46 2.39 7.76 -5.53
N SER A 47 1.28 7.36 -6.10
CA SER A 47 0.97 7.56 -7.52
C SER A 47 -0.53 7.66 -7.73
N PHE A 48 -0.94 8.48 -8.70
CA PHE A 48 -2.31 8.51 -9.19
C PHE A 48 -2.37 7.72 -10.50
N GLY A 49 -3.11 6.63 -10.48
CA GLY A 49 -3.34 5.77 -11.65
C GLY A 49 -4.55 6.19 -12.47
N MET A 50 -5.41 7.05 -11.90
CA MET A 50 -6.62 7.53 -12.57
C MET A 50 -6.83 9.01 -12.28
N VAL A 51 -7.05 9.79 -13.33
CA VAL A 51 -7.51 11.19 -13.28
C VAL A 51 -8.48 11.39 -14.46
N GLN A 52 -9.71 11.80 -14.15
CA GLN A 52 -10.76 11.98 -15.16
C GLN A 52 -11.50 13.30 -14.91
N ALA A 53 -11.61 14.13 -15.93
CA ALA A 53 -12.35 15.39 -15.90
C ALA A 53 -12.74 15.83 -17.31
N GLY A 54 -13.99 16.28 -17.47
CA GLY A 54 -14.50 16.90 -18.69
C GLY A 54 -14.57 15.99 -19.92
N ASP A 55 -15.46 16.34 -20.84
CA ASP A 55 -15.71 15.61 -22.08
C ASP A 55 -15.52 16.50 -23.32
N THR A 56 -15.44 17.81 -23.15
CA THR A 56 -15.48 18.78 -24.23
C THR A 56 -14.41 19.87 -24.02
N PRO A 57 -13.57 20.18 -25.02
CA PRO A 57 -12.40 21.04 -24.84
C PRO A 57 -12.72 22.53 -24.60
N ASN A 58 -13.92 22.98 -24.90
CA ASN A 58 -14.36 24.36 -24.69
C ASN A 58 -15.25 24.56 -23.46
N VAL A 59 -15.39 23.53 -22.61
CA VAL A 59 -16.18 23.58 -21.37
C VAL A 59 -15.26 23.27 -20.19
N ILE A 60 -15.23 24.16 -19.21
CA ILE A 60 -14.61 23.90 -17.92
C ILE A 60 -15.54 22.94 -17.17
N PRO A 61 -15.07 21.75 -16.76
CA PRO A 61 -15.92 20.80 -16.06
C PRO A 61 -16.25 21.27 -14.63
N ASP A 62 -17.30 20.71 -14.04
CA ASP A 62 -17.68 20.92 -12.65
C ASP A 62 -17.21 19.79 -11.73
N GLU A 63 -16.69 18.69 -12.28
CA GLU A 63 -16.15 17.57 -11.51
C GLU A 63 -14.82 17.09 -12.06
N LEU A 64 -13.95 16.63 -11.14
CA LEU A 64 -12.76 15.85 -11.45
C LEU A 64 -12.67 14.69 -10.45
N THR A 65 -12.51 13.48 -10.96
CA THR A 65 -12.28 12.28 -10.14
C THR A 65 -10.83 11.82 -10.29
N PHE A 66 -10.19 11.49 -9.19
CA PHE A 66 -8.87 10.88 -9.18
C PHE A 66 -8.77 9.75 -8.16
N ALA A 67 -7.92 8.78 -8.44
CA ALA A 67 -7.60 7.69 -7.55
C ALA A 67 -6.13 7.30 -7.67
N GLY A 68 -5.58 6.80 -6.58
CA GLY A 68 -4.18 6.42 -6.51
C GLY A 68 -3.87 5.56 -5.29
N THR A 69 -2.59 5.29 -5.11
CA THR A 69 -2.10 4.52 -3.98
C THR A 69 -0.90 5.20 -3.33
N ALA A 70 -0.77 5.05 -2.01
CA ALA A 70 0.44 5.38 -1.27
C ALA A 70 1.01 4.12 -0.62
N ARG A 71 2.33 4.08 -0.46
CA ARG A 71 3.04 2.97 0.16
C ARG A 71 4.15 3.51 1.05
N CYS A 72 4.37 2.85 2.20
CA CYS A 72 5.42 3.19 3.15
C CYS A 72 5.93 1.92 3.85
N PHE A 73 7.09 2.02 4.51
CA PHE A 73 7.61 0.96 5.38
C PHE A 73 7.48 1.29 6.87
N VAL A 74 6.88 2.44 7.21
CA VAL A 74 6.71 2.91 8.59
C VAL A 74 5.26 3.35 8.76
N ASN A 75 4.55 2.76 9.72
CA ASN A 75 3.13 3.04 9.96
C ASN A 75 2.88 4.51 10.30
N GLU A 76 3.74 5.11 11.12
CA GLU A 76 3.64 6.52 11.51
C GLU A 76 3.72 7.45 10.30
N ASP A 77 4.60 7.16 9.34
CA ASP A 77 4.72 7.94 8.09
C ASP A 77 3.44 7.81 7.24
N GLY A 78 2.89 6.58 7.15
CA GLY A 78 1.65 6.34 6.40
C GLY A 78 0.45 7.07 7.00
N LEU A 79 0.28 7.01 8.31
CA LEU A 79 -0.81 7.69 9.02
C LEU A 79 -0.66 9.21 8.93
N SER A 80 0.54 9.75 9.17
CA SER A 80 0.81 11.18 9.03
C SER A 80 0.57 11.67 7.59
N PHE A 81 0.98 10.87 6.59
CA PHE A 81 0.71 11.18 5.19
C PHE A 81 -0.79 11.22 4.89
N ARG A 82 -1.57 10.26 5.39
CA ARG A 82 -3.02 10.23 5.22
C ARG A 82 -3.69 11.48 5.78
N GLU A 83 -3.37 11.86 7.02
CA GLU A 83 -3.91 13.06 7.66
C GLU A 83 -3.53 14.35 6.89
N ASP A 84 -2.26 14.51 6.58
CA ASP A 84 -1.77 15.69 5.87
C ASP A 84 -2.29 15.75 4.41
N PHE A 85 -2.50 14.61 3.75
CA PHE A 85 -3.09 14.54 2.42
C PHE A 85 -4.49 15.13 2.40
N TRP A 86 -5.35 14.70 3.31
CA TRP A 86 -6.73 15.19 3.40
C TRP A 86 -6.78 16.66 3.79
N LYS A 87 -5.94 17.06 4.73
CA LYS A 87 -5.84 18.46 5.13
C LYS A 87 -5.37 19.33 3.97
N LEU A 88 -4.33 18.94 3.25
CA LEU A 88 -3.79 19.68 2.11
C LEU A 88 -4.83 19.80 0.99
N LEU A 89 -5.51 18.70 0.66
CA LEU A 89 -6.57 18.70 -0.35
C LEU A 89 -7.69 19.66 0.03
N LYS A 90 -8.16 19.61 1.28
CA LYS A 90 -9.19 20.50 1.77
C LYS A 90 -8.76 21.97 1.71
N ASP A 91 -7.58 22.30 2.20
CA ASP A 91 -7.06 23.68 2.23
C ASP A 91 -6.96 24.26 0.80
N ILE A 92 -6.57 23.45 -0.18
CA ILE A 92 -6.48 23.86 -1.58
C ILE A 92 -7.87 23.97 -2.20
N CYS A 93 -8.77 23.01 -1.96
CA CYS A 93 -10.14 23.11 -2.41
C CYS A 93 -10.82 24.40 -1.92
N ASP A 94 -10.69 24.70 -0.64
CA ASP A 94 -11.24 25.91 -0.03
C ASP A 94 -10.70 27.20 -0.72
N ASN A 95 -9.39 27.20 -1.05
CA ASN A 95 -8.75 28.34 -1.72
C ASN A 95 -9.23 28.52 -3.17
N TYR A 96 -9.60 27.45 -3.86
CA TYR A 96 -10.14 27.50 -5.22
C TYR A 96 -11.66 27.66 -5.28
N GLY A 97 -12.35 27.59 -4.15
CA GLY A 97 -13.82 27.54 -4.10
C GLY A 97 -14.40 26.20 -4.54
N CYS A 98 -13.59 25.15 -4.51
CA CYS A 98 -13.98 23.78 -4.75
C CYS A 98 -14.36 23.07 -3.43
N THR A 99 -14.97 21.89 -3.55
CA THR A 99 -15.15 20.95 -2.43
C THR A 99 -14.61 19.58 -2.82
N ALA A 100 -14.14 18.80 -1.83
CA ALA A 100 -13.69 17.45 -2.05
C ALA A 100 -14.63 16.44 -1.39
N GLU A 101 -14.94 15.37 -2.11
CA GLU A 101 -15.68 14.20 -1.64
C GLU A 101 -14.73 13.00 -1.57
N ILE A 102 -14.62 12.39 -0.39
CA ILE A 102 -13.85 11.17 -0.19
C ILE A 102 -14.75 10.00 -0.59
N MET A 103 -14.42 9.30 -1.66
CA MET A 103 -15.16 8.13 -2.13
C MET A 103 -14.65 6.84 -1.50
N GLU A 104 -13.35 6.78 -1.26
CA GLU A 104 -12.66 5.63 -0.65
C GLU A 104 -11.38 6.12 0.00
N ASP A 105 -11.10 5.63 1.20
CA ASP A 105 -9.89 5.97 1.98
C ASP A 105 -9.49 4.79 2.85
N GLN A 106 -8.86 3.79 2.25
CA GLN A 106 -8.41 2.57 2.94
C GLN A 106 -6.98 2.72 3.42
N TYR A 107 -6.71 2.26 4.64
CA TYR A 107 -5.38 2.15 5.21
C TYR A 107 -5.14 0.73 5.74
N PHE A 108 -4.08 0.10 5.25
CA PHE A 108 -3.54 -1.14 5.79
C PHE A 108 -2.21 -0.87 6.46
N PRO A 109 -1.94 -1.45 7.66
CA PRO A 109 -0.63 -1.32 8.31
C PRO A 109 0.48 -1.97 7.48
N VAL A 110 1.71 -1.68 7.83
CA VAL A 110 2.88 -2.34 7.24
C VAL A 110 2.89 -3.81 7.64
N THR A 111 3.07 -4.71 6.68
CA THR A 111 3.35 -6.13 6.93
C THR A 111 4.79 -6.26 7.45
N ALA A 112 4.96 -6.60 8.72
CA ALA A 112 6.25 -6.64 9.38
C ALA A 112 6.41 -7.92 10.20
N ASN A 113 7.22 -8.83 9.68
CA ASN A 113 7.48 -10.13 10.26
C ASN A 113 8.02 -10.02 11.71
N ASN A 114 7.41 -10.78 12.63
CA ASN A 114 7.93 -10.89 13.98
C ASN A 114 9.26 -11.65 13.98
N LYS A 115 10.30 -11.04 14.55
CA LYS A 115 11.66 -11.60 14.53
C LYS A 115 11.75 -12.99 15.15
N GLU A 116 11.10 -13.22 16.29
CA GLU A 116 11.13 -14.51 17.00
C GLU A 116 10.44 -15.61 16.17
N CYS A 117 9.36 -15.26 15.45
CA CYS A 117 8.69 -16.15 14.50
C CYS A 117 9.60 -16.48 13.30
N VAL A 118 10.31 -15.48 12.76
CA VAL A 118 11.27 -15.67 11.66
C VAL A 118 12.42 -16.57 12.09
N ASP A 119 13.01 -16.33 13.27
CA ASP A 119 14.12 -17.14 13.78
C ASP A 119 13.71 -18.62 13.95
N LEU A 120 12.52 -18.88 14.50
CA LEU A 120 11.96 -20.23 14.62
C LEU A 120 11.69 -20.86 13.25
N ALA A 121 11.10 -20.13 12.33
CA ALA A 121 10.82 -20.61 10.98
C ALA A 121 12.11 -21.02 10.26
N ARG A 122 13.14 -20.16 10.29
CA ARG A 122 14.45 -20.48 9.68
C ARG A 122 15.05 -21.77 10.22
N LYS A 123 15.06 -21.93 11.55
CA LYS A 123 15.54 -23.13 12.20
C LYS A 123 14.75 -24.37 11.74
N ALA A 124 13.41 -24.30 11.86
CA ALA A 124 12.54 -25.43 11.56
C ALA A 124 12.57 -25.85 10.09
N ILE A 125 12.64 -24.89 9.18
CA ILE A 125 12.70 -25.12 7.73
C ILE A 125 14.07 -25.72 7.36
N ALA A 126 15.17 -25.17 7.89
CA ALA A 126 16.50 -25.72 7.64
C ALA A 126 16.62 -27.19 8.10
N GLU A 127 16.04 -27.53 9.27
CA GLU A 127 16.08 -28.90 9.82
C GLU A 127 15.18 -29.89 9.05
N ARG A 128 14.02 -29.48 8.54
CA ARG A 128 12.99 -30.36 7.99
C ARG A 128 12.88 -30.37 6.47
N VAL A 129 13.24 -29.27 5.85
CA VAL A 129 13.12 -29.09 4.38
C VAL A 129 14.49 -28.91 3.75
N GLY A 130 15.40 -28.22 4.43
CA GLY A 130 16.75 -27.92 3.95
C GLY A 130 17.02 -26.41 3.90
N ASP A 131 18.18 -26.05 3.36
CA ASP A 131 18.62 -24.67 3.22
C ASP A 131 17.95 -24.01 1.99
N VAL A 132 16.68 -23.66 2.16
CA VAL A 132 15.83 -23.09 1.08
C VAL A 132 15.36 -21.65 1.38
N MET A 133 15.76 -21.08 2.52
CA MET A 133 15.38 -19.74 2.94
C MET A 133 16.40 -18.72 2.48
N GLU A 134 15.92 -17.70 1.79
CA GLU A 134 16.71 -16.54 1.38
C GLU A 134 16.11 -15.25 1.94
N ASP A 135 16.95 -14.23 2.13
CA ASP A 135 16.49 -12.87 2.42
C ASP A 135 16.13 -12.17 1.13
N THR A 136 15.01 -11.44 1.14
CA THR A 136 14.57 -10.63 0.02
C THR A 136 14.59 -9.15 0.40
N GLU A 137 14.77 -8.29 -0.60
CA GLU A 137 14.59 -6.86 -0.40
C GLU A 137 13.15 -6.55 0.02
N PRO A 138 12.94 -5.56 0.89
CA PRO A 138 11.60 -5.12 1.25
C PRO A 138 10.79 -4.71 0.03
N TRP A 139 9.55 -5.16 -0.04
CA TRP A 139 8.67 -4.88 -1.16
C TRP A 139 7.53 -3.95 -0.78
N MET A 140 7.33 -2.87 -1.56
CA MET A 140 6.28 -1.86 -1.32
C MET A 140 4.91 -2.31 -1.86
N ALA A 141 4.53 -3.56 -1.57
CA ALA A 141 3.18 -4.06 -1.82
C ALA A 141 2.29 -3.86 -0.58
N SER A 142 0.99 -4.01 -0.77
CA SER A 142 0.01 -4.01 0.32
C SER A 142 -0.55 -5.42 0.47
N GLU A 143 -0.70 -5.86 1.71
CA GLU A 143 -1.22 -7.18 2.04
C GLU A 143 -2.19 -7.08 3.23
N THR A 144 -3.38 -7.66 3.08
CA THR A 144 -4.39 -7.68 4.18
C THR A 144 -3.92 -8.51 5.38
N PHE A 145 -2.97 -9.41 5.18
CA PHE A 145 -2.35 -10.18 6.24
C PHE A 145 -1.67 -9.29 7.29
N ALA A 146 -1.31 -8.06 6.96
CA ALA A 146 -0.82 -7.06 7.90
C ALA A 146 -1.75 -6.84 9.11
N ILE A 147 -3.08 -6.91 8.92
CA ILE A 147 -4.06 -6.83 10.02
C ILE A 147 -3.91 -8.04 10.95
N THR A 148 -3.69 -9.23 10.39
CA THR A 148 -3.45 -10.45 11.17
C THR A 148 -2.15 -10.34 11.97
N GLU A 149 -1.06 -9.89 11.33
CA GLU A 149 0.24 -9.70 11.99
C GLU A 149 0.22 -8.59 13.05
N SER A 150 -0.64 -7.58 12.90
CA SER A 150 -0.84 -6.55 13.93
C SER A 150 -1.58 -7.07 15.17
N THR A 151 -2.29 -8.20 15.06
CA THR A 151 -3.09 -8.78 16.14
C THR A 151 -2.52 -10.07 16.72
N TYR A 152 -1.72 -10.79 15.95
CA TYR A 152 -1.06 -12.04 16.32
C TYR A 152 0.38 -12.06 15.80
N PRO A 153 1.36 -12.53 16.60
CA PRO A 153 2.72 -12.66 16.11
C PRO A 153 2.79 -13.71 15.01
N GLY A 154 3.45 -13.37 13.93
CA GLY A 154 3.53 -14.23 12.75
C GLY A 154 4.63 -13.82 11.79
N LEU A 155 4.60 -14.42 10.62
CA LEU A 155 5.45 -14.04 9.50
C LEU A 155 4.72 -14.26 8.19
N PHE A 156 5.01 -13.38 7.24
CA PHE A 156 4.63 -13.48 5.85
C PHE A 156 5.87 -13.85 5.01
N THR A 157 5.77 -14.86 4.19
CA THR A 157 6.89 -15.34 3.35
C THR A 157 6.47 -15.44 1.90
N PHE A 158 7.41 -15.19 1.01
CA PHE A 158 7.24 -15.46 -0.42
C PHE A 158 7.75 -16.86 -0.75
N THR A 159 7.05 -17.54 -1.65
CA THR A 159 7.52 -18.77 -2.25
C THR A 159 8.13 -18.46 -3.61
N GLY A 160 9.42 -18.78 -3.81
CA GLY A 160 10.10 -18.62 -5.09
C GLY A 160 9.52 -19.58 -6.14
N VAL A 161 9.02 -19.03 -7.23
CA VAL A 161 8.36 -19.78 -8.32
C VAL A 161 8.92 -19.44 -9.70
N LYS A 162 10.01 -18.67 -9.75
CA LYS A 162 10.70 -18.34 -11.00
C LYS A 162 11.59 -19.49 -11.43
N ASN A 163 11.48 -19.88 -12.70
CA ASN A 163 12.38 -20.87 -13.35
C ASN A 163 12.65 -20.43 -14.79
N GLU A 164 13.85 -19.92 -15.05
CA GLU A 164 14.23 -19.41 -16.38
C GLU A 164 14.22 -20.50 -17.46
N ALA A 165 14.51 -21.75 -17.09
CA ALA A 165 14.49 -22.87 -18.02
C ALA A 165 13.08 -23.24 -18.51
N LEU A 166 12.05 -22.91 -17.70
CA LEU A 166 10.64 -23.07 -18.04
C LEU A 166 10.01 -21.80 -18.60
N GLY A 167 10.77 -20.70 -18.66
CA GLY A 167 10.28 -19.40 -19.11
C GLY A 167 9.40 -18.67 -18.11
N THR A 168 9.34 -19.12 -16.85
CA THR A 168 8.56 -18.43 -15.81
C THR A 168 9.36 -17.30 -15.17
N GLY A 169 8.68 -16.39 -14.50
CA GLY A 169 9.30 -15.29 -13.74
C GLY A 169 8.96 -13.89 -14.27
N ALA A 170 7.95 -13.77 -15.14
CA ALA A 170 7.33 -12.49 -15.45
C ALA A 170 6.72 -11.88 -14.19
N ASN A 171 6.65 -10.54 -14.14
CA ASN A 171 6.11 -9.83 -13.00
C ASN A 171 4.60 -10.10 -12.81
N HIS A 172 4.14 -9.98 -11.57
CA HIS A 172 2.71 -10.00 -11.25
C HIS A 172 1.94 -8.98 -12.09
N HIS A 173 0.65 -9.26 -12.34
CA HIS A 173 -0.26 -8.41 -13.11
C HIS A 173 0.15 -8.20 -14.58
N THR A 174 0.91 -9.13 -15.16
CA THR A 174 1.20 -9.17 -16.60
C THR A 174 0.56 -10.40 -17.24
N PRO A 175 0.20 -10.34 -18.55
CA PRO A 175 -0.37 -11.51 -19.23
C PRO A 175 0.59 -12.71 -19.32
N GLU A 176 1.88 -12.45 -19.19
CA GLU A 176 2.96 -13.46 -19.27
C GLU A 176 3.27 -14.10 -17.92
N PHE A 177 2.55 -13.70 -16.83
CA PHE A 177 2.79 -14.25 -15.50
C PHE A 177 2.52 -15.76 -15.51
N ASP A 178 3.53 -16.52 -15.11
CA ASP A 178 3.48 -17.97 -14.96
C ASP A 178 4.45 -18.40 -13.85
N ILE A 179 4.27 -19.60 -13.33
CA ILE A 179 5.03 -20.14 -12.19
C ILE A 179 5.62 -21.52 -12.50
N ASP A 180 6.74 -21.84 -11.86
CA ASP A 180 7.17 -23.22 -11.69
C ASP A 180 6.39 -23.86 -10.54
N GLU A 181 5.47 -24.76 -10.87
CA GLU A 181 4.60 -25.42 -9.88
C GLU A 181 5.37 -26.27 -8.87
N SER A 182 6.63 -26.65 -9.15
CA SER A 182 7.47 -27.38 -8.20
C SER A 182 7.75 -26.58 -6.93
N GLY A 183 7.75 -25.24 -7.01
CA GLY A 183 7.87 -24.34 -5.87
C GLY A 183 6.73 -24.46 -4.86
N LEU A 184 5.54 -24.84 -5.30
CA LEU A 184 4.36 -24.98 -4.42
C LEU A 184 4.59 -26.05 -3.34
N LYS A 185 5.26 -27.15 -3.69
CA LYS A 185 5.60 -28.19 -2.73
C LYS A 185 6.52 -27.65 -1.64
N VAL A 186 7.57 -26.91 -2.00
CA VAL A 186 8.51 -26.31 -1.05
C VAL A 186 7.79 -25.31 -0.14
N GLY A 187 6.90 -24.48 -0.68
CA GLY A 187 6.10 -23.56 0.10
C GLY A 187 5.23 -24.25 1.16
N VAL A 188 4.58 -25.35 0.80
CA VAL A 188 3.77 -26.16 1.73
C VAL A 188 4.65 -26.83 2.79
N GLU A 189 5.78 -27.41 2.42
CA GLU A 189 6.71 -28.05 3.34
C GLU A 189 7.29 -27.03 4.34
N ALA A 190 7.64 -25.83 3.89
CA ALA A 190 8.13 -24.74 4.73
C ALA A 190 7.06 -24.27 5.73
N ALA A 191 5.82 -24.06 5.27
CA ALA A 191 4.72 -23.68 6.14
C ALA A 191 4.43 -24.75 7.21
N LEU A 192 4.41 -26.02 6.82
CA LEU A 192 4.20 -27.13 7.75
C LEU A 192 5.36 -27.25 8.76
N ALA A 193 6.60 -27.07 8.34
CA ALA A 193 7.76 -27.09 9.22
C ALA A 193 7.64 -26.04 10.32
N TYR A 194 7.26 -24.81 9.96
CA TYR A 194 7.03 -23.73 10.90
C TYR A 194 5.86 -24.02 11.87
N VAL A 195 4.70 -24.44 11.35
CA VAL A 195 3.53 -24.75 12.18
C VAL A 195 3.84 -25.86 13.18
N LEU A 196 4.50 -26.92 12.75
CA LEU A 196 4.89 -28.01 13.65
C LEU A 196 5.85 -27.54 14.73
N ALA A 197 6.85 -26.72 14.39
CA ALA A 197 7.77 -26.16 15.38
C ALA A 197 7.05 -25.27 16.41
N MET A 198 6.10 -24.43 15.98
CA MET A 198 5.28 -23.63 16.89
C MET A 198 4.47 -24.49 17.86
N LEU A 199 3.92 -25.60 17.40
CA LEU A 199 3.13 -26.52 18.23
C LEU A 199 4.01 -27.34 19.20
N GLU A 200 5.20 -27.71 18.79
CA GLU A 200 6.15 -28.53 19.58
C GLU A 200 6.89 -27.68 20.61
N GLU A 201 7.46 -26.56 20.20
CA GLU A 201 8.31 -25.71 21.05
C GLU A 201 7.50 -24.74 21.91
N LYS A 202 6.30 -24.33 21.44
CA LYS A 202 5.42 -23.36 22.11
C LYS A 202 6.17 -22.14 22.62
N PRO A 203 6.90 -21.42 21.76
CA PRO A 203 7.76 -20.32 22.18
C PRO A 203 6.92 -19.19 22.79
N GLU A 204 7.47 -18.54 23.80
CA GLU A 204 6.93 -17.27 24.30
C GLU A 204 7.43 -16.14 23.42
N ILE A 205 6.54 -15.48 22.67
CA ILE A 205 6.88 -14.35 21.80
C ILE A 205 6.81 -13.05 22.62
N LYS A 206 7.97 -12.52 22.99
CA LYS A 206 8.09 -11.36 23.90
C LYS A 206 8.12 -10.02 23.19
N SER A 207 8.58 -10.02 21.95
CA SER A 207 8.72 -8.78 21.15
C SER A 207 7.42 -8.32 20.51
N PHE A 208 6.34 -9.09 20.61
CA PHE A 208 5.07 -8.78 19.98
C PHE A 208 4.26 -7.75 20.77
N HIS A 209 3.82 -6.71 20.09
CA HIS A 209 2.88 -5.73 20.61
C HIS A 209 1.57 -5.81 19.82
N LYS A 210 0.49 -6.21 20.51
CA LYS A 210 -0.82 -6.39 19.90
C LYS A 210 -1.50 -5.05 19.65
N GLU A 211 -1.92 -4.80 18.43
CA GLU A 211 -2.76 -3.66 18.05
C GLU A 211 -4.26 -3.95 18.29
N ASP A 212 -5.05 -2.90 18.35
CA ASP A 212 -6.50 -3.01 18.46
C ASP A 212 -7.11 -3.39 17.11
N LEU A 213 -7.61 -4.63 17.00
CA LEU A 213 -8.22 -5.15 15.77
C LEU A 213 -9.37 -4.27 15.27
N LYS A 214 -10.21 -3.74 16.19
CA LYS A 214 -11.33 -2.90 15.79
C LYS A 214 -10.85 -1.63 15.10
N LEU A 215 -9.83 -0.98 15.66
CA LEU A 215 -9.21 0.20 15.06
C LEU A 215 -8.57 -0.11 13.70
N MET A 216 -7.94 -1.29 13.54
CA MET A 216 -7.37 -1.72 12.26
C MET A 216 -8.46 -1.90 11.19
N LEU A 217 -9.55 -2.54 11.54
CA LEU A 217 -10.68 -2.75 10.61
C LEU A 217 -11.37 -1.44 10.22
N GLU A 218 -11.60 -0.53 11.18
CA GLU A 218 -12.17 0.81 10.90
C GLU A 218 -11.29 1.66 9.95
N ARG A 219 -9.98 1.42 9.93
CA ARG A 219 -9.05 2.10 9.01
C ARG A 219 -8.98 1.46 7.63
N ALA A 220 -9.35 0.18 7.53
CA ALA A 220 -9.34 -0.59 6.29
C ALA A 220 -10.65 -0.49 5.49
N GLU A 221 -11.72 -0.01 6.10
CA GLU A 221 -13.00 0.33 5.44
C GLU A 221 -12.95 1.71 4.79
#